data_3e21af31c111d5ecf98f85c7e599b2c7
#
_entry.id   3e21af31c111d5ecf98f85c7e599b2c7
#
_cell.length_a   1.000
_cell.length_b   1.000
_cell.length_c   1.000
_cell.angle_alpha   90.00
_cell.angle_beta   90.00
_cell.angle_gamma   90.00
#
_symmetry.space_group_name_H-M   'P 1'
#
loop_
_entity.id
_entity.type
_entity.pdbx_description
1 polymer ?
#
loop_
_entity_poly.entity_id
_entity_poly.type
_entity_poly.pdbx_seq_one_letter_code
_entity_poly.pdbx_strand_id
1 'polypeptide(L)'
;MVASTAGAAVKVEKIAWRGWSNCYRVSNGSVELIVTGDVGPRIMRYGFVGGQNLFKEFPDQLGKSGEQKFQLRGGHRVWKAPEDPIATWAPDNVAVEVQITPEGLVAREPVEPLTGLQKEIAIALAPEGSDVTVTHRIYNRGLFPLEFSAWAMSMMAPGGIAITGFPPRGKHPEVLAATNPLVMWAYSDLSDKRWTFTKKYLGLRQDPANPEPQKLGLFNVRTWAAYLFHDELFIKRYQAEPDKTYPDFGCSFETFTNGDFLEIETLGPMTKVEPEGSVAHVERWSLFRNVKLASFSDAELDKVLPPLLR
;
A
#
# COMPACT_ATOMS: atom_id res chain seq x y z
N MET A 1 26.27 28.78 -22.32
CA MET A 1 25.73 27.46 -22.70
C MET A 1 25.35 26.77 -21.37
N VAL A 2 24.06 26.71 -21.09
CA VAL A 2 23.54 25.94 -19.91
C VAL A 2 23.44 24.50 -20.40
N ALA A 3 24.26 23.62 -19.87
CA ALA A 3 24.15 22.21 -20.11
C ALA A 3 22.80 21.74 -19.54
N SER A 4 21.87 21.40 -20.38
CA SER A 4 20.66 20.67 -20.01
C SER A 4 21.12 19.29 -19.55
N THR A 5 21.12 19.05 -18.26
CA THR A 5 21.18 17.69 -17.73
C THR A 5 19.91 16.99 -18.15
N ALA A 6 19.97 16.17 -19.20
CA ALA A 6 18.88 15.28 -19.53
C ALA A 6 18.64 14.41 -18.31
N GLY A 7 17.50 14.58 -17.64
CA GLY A 7 17.08 13.74 -16.53
C GLY A 7 17.12 12.27 -16.98
N ALA A 8 17.53 11.37 -16.11
CA ALA A 8 17.60 9.95 -16.42
C ALA A 8 16.19 9.47 -16.81
N ALA A 9 16.02 9.02 -18.06
CA ALA A 9 14.73 8.50 -18.50
C ALA A 9 14.35 7.26 -17.68
N VAL A 10 13.07 7.12 -17.36
CA VAL A 10 12.56 5.91 -16.75
C VAL A 10 12.81 4.71 -17.67
N LYS A 11 13.42 3.67 -17.12
CA LYS A 11 13.72 2.43 -17.85
C LYS A 11 12.85 1.31 -17.32
N VAL A 12 12.28 0.55 -18.23
CA VAL A 12 11.58 -0.69 -17.94
C VAL A 12 12.34 -1.83 -18.60
N GLU A 13 12.84 -2.75 -17.78
CA GLU A 13 13.65 -3.88 -18.24
C GLU A 13 13.02 -5.19 -17.77
N LYS A 14 12.89 -6.15 -18.69
CA LYS A 14 12.47 -7.51 -18.32
C LYS A 14 13.66 -8.23 -17.70
N ILE A 15 13.47 -8.81 -16.53
CA ILE A 15 14.51 -9.48 -15.73
C ILE A 15 13.97 -10.78 -15.14
N ALA A 16 14.87 -11.70 -14.78
CA ALA A 16 14.56 -12.76 -13.82
C ALA A 16 14.77 -12.23 -12.40
N TRP A 17 13.85 -12.54 -11.47
CA TRP A 17 13.95 -12.11 -10.08
C TRP A 17 13.34 -13.13 -9.12
N ARG A 18 14.10 -13.55 -8.11
CA ARG A 18 13.64 -14.45 -7.03
C ARG A 18 12.97 -15.74 -7.51
N GLY A 19 13.40 -16.29 -8.64
CA GLY A 19 12.87 -17.53 -9.21
C GLY A 19 11.77 -17.34 -10.27
N TRP A 20 11.21 -16.16 -10.43
CA TRP A 20 10.34 -15.81 -11.56
C TRP A 20 11.15 -15.33 -12.75
N SER A 21 10.75 -15.74 -13.96
CA SER A 21 11.44 -15.40 -15.22
C SER A 21 10.84 -14.17 -15.92
N ASN A 22 9.63 -13.74 -15.55
CA ASN A 22 8.91 -12.64 -16.19
C ASN A 22 8.71 -11.47 -15.24
N CYS A 23 9.78 -11.00 -14.61
CA CYS A 23 9.72 -9.77 -13.81
C CYS A 23 10.12 -8.56 -14.63
N TYR A 24 9.65 -7.40 -14.20
CA TYR A 24 9.95 -6.11 -14.83
C TYR A 24 10.51 -5.16 -13.78
N ARG A 25 11.71 -4.66 -14.03
CA ARG A 25 12.32 -3.61 -13.24
C ARG A 25 11.99 -2.25 -13.86
N VAL A 26 11.33 -1.40 -13.11
CA VAL A 26 11.07 0.01 -13.46
C VAL A 26 12.03 0.86 -12.63
N SER A 27 12.91 1.63 -13.26
CA SER A 27 13.92 2.44 -12.54
C SER A 27 14.23 3.76 -13.26
N ASN A 28 14.53 4.78 -12.46
CA ASN A 28 15.06 6.07 -12.91
C ASN A 28 16.52 6.29 -12.47
N GLY A 29 17.19 5.24 -11.97
CA GLY A 29 18.56 5.32 -11.44
C GLY A 29 18.66 5.71 -9.96
N SER A 30 17.65 6.34 -9.38
CA SER A 30 17.56 6.66 -7.94
C SER A 30 16.85 5.55 -7.17
N VAL A 31 15.68 5.16 -7.64
CA VAL A 31 14.85 4.08 -7.07
C VAL A 31 14.49 3.05 -8.13
N GLU A 32 14.07 1.90 -7.66
CA GLU A 32 13.59 0.82 -8.51
C GLU A 32 12.35 0.15 -7.92
N LEU A 33 11.44 -0.26 -8.80
CA LEU A 33 10.34 -1.16 -8.50
C LEU A 33 10.53 -2.46 -9.28
N ILE A 34 10.12 -3.58 -8.68
CA ILE A 34 10.06 -4.86 -9.39
C ILE A 34 8.63 -5.37 -9.35
N VAL A 35 8.08 -5.60 -10.54
CA VAL A 35 6.74 -6.16 -10.75
C VAL A 35 6.90 -7.54 -11.34
N THR A 36 6.21 -8.53 -10.79
CA THR A 36 6.19 -9.86 -11.40
C THR A 36 5.09 -9.97 -12.45
N GLY A 37 5.40 -10.57 -13.59
CA GLY A 37 4.47 -10.95 -14.63
C GLY A 37 4.01 -12.42 -14.53
N ASP A 38 4.56 -13.18 -13.57
CA ASP A 38 4.23 -14.60 -13.38
C ASP A 38 3.01 -14.82 -12.48
N VAL A 39 2.69 -13.85 -11.61
CA VAL A 39 1.54 -13.85 -10.68
C VAL A 39 1.11 -12.41 -10.41
N GLY A 40 -0.09 -12.19 -9.86
CA GLY A 40 -0.52 -10.87 -9.39
C GLY A 40 -1.75 -10.29 -10.10
N PRO A 41 -1.84 -8.95 -10.22
CA PRO A 41 -0.76 -7.94 -10.28
C PRO A 41 -0.14 -7.62 -8.91
N ARG A 42 1.22 -7.58 -8.85
CA ARG A 42 1.97 -7.29 -7.61
C ARG A 42 3.24 -6.49 -7.86
N ILE A 43 3.52 -5.53 -6.98
CA ILE A 43 4.83 -4.86 -6.89
C ILE A 43 5.60 -5.56 -5.77
N MET A 44 6.62 -6.34 -6.11
CA MET A 44 7.36 -7.16 -5.15
C MET A 44 8.51 -6.41 -4.47
N ARG A 45 8.97 -5.33 -5.08
CA ARG A 45 10.05 -4.51 -4.53
C ARG A 45 9.76 -3.04 -4.81
N TYR A 46 10.07 -2.20 -3.84
CA TYR A 46 10.30 -0.77 -3.96
C TYR A 46 11.43 -0.39 -3.02
N GLY A 47 12.38 0.37 -3.51
CA GLY A 47 13.54 0.80 -2.74
C GLY A 47 14.51 1.61 -3.59
N PHE A 48 15.52 2.18 -2.94
CA PHE A 48 16.63 2.77 -3.66
C PHE A 48 17.40 1.72 -4.46
N VAL A 49 17.95 2.11 -5.60
CA VAL A 49 18.80 1.22 -6.41
C VAL A 49 19.97 0.72 -5.56
N GLY A 50 20.13 -0.61 -5.49
CA GLY A 50 21.13 -1.27 -4.64
C GLY A 50 20.86 -1.20 -3.14
N GLY A 51 19.75 -0.63 -2.71
CA GLY A 51 19.33 -0.57 -1.31
C GLY A 51 18.46 -1.75 -0.89
N GLN A 52 17.88 -1.63 0.30
CA GLN A 52 16.97 -2.64 0.86
C GLN A 52 15.62 -2.68 0.11
N ASN A 53 14.90 -3.80 0.23
CA ASN A 53 13.51 -3.85 -0.17
C ASN A 53 12.63 -3.41 1.00
N LEU A 54 11.75 -2.44 0.76
CA LEU A 54 10.78 -1.98 1.78
C LEU A 54 9.65 -2.99 2.01
N PHE A 55 9.42 -3.88 1.05
CA PHE A 55 8.33 -4.84 1.13
C PHE A 55 8.78 -6.19 1.69
N LYS A 56 7.87 -6.85 2.40
CA LYS A 56 8.01 -8.23 2.83
C LYS A 56 8.15 -9.14 1.63
N GLU A 57 9.04 -10.10 1.75
CA GLU A 57 9.18 -11.26 0.88
C GLU A 57 8.93 -12.53 1.71
N PHE A 58 8.18 -13.50 1.16
CA PHE A 58 8.07 -14.85 1.72
C PHE A 58 8.91 -15.81 0.88
N PRO A 59 10.14 -16.15 1.30
CA PRO A 59 11.10 -16.90 0.49
C PRO A 59 10.57 -18.26 -0.01
N ASP A 60 9.72 -18.90 0.79
CA ASP A 60 9.09 -20.19 0.46
C ASP A 60 7.99 -20.08 -0.62
N GLN A 61 7.51 -18.87 -0.93
CA GLN A 61 6.45 -18.60 -1.91
C GLN A 61 6.97 -17.89 -3.17
N LEU A 62 8.20 -17.37 -3.15
CA LEU A 62 8.81 -16.70 -4.29
C LEU A 62 9.14 -17.68 -5.41
N GLY A 63 9.04 -17.23 -6.66
CA GLY A 63 9.32 -18.04 -7.84
C GLY A 63 8.27 -19.11 -8.17
N LYS A 64 7.20 -19.19 -7.38
CA LYS A 64 6.10 -20.16 -7.57
C LYS A 64 4.89 -19.51 -8.22
N SER A 65 4.07 -20.33 -8.88
CA SER A 65 2.81 -19.95 -9.52
C SER A 65 1.90 -21.17 -9.70
N GLY A 66 0.63 -20.95 -9.98
CA GLY A 66 -0.34 -22.03 -10.27
C GLY A 66 -0.92 -22.72 -9.04
N GLU A 67 -0.68 -22.22 -7.83
CA GLU A 67 -1.28 -22.78 -6.62
C GLU A 67 -2.80 -22.57 -6.62
N GLN A 68 -3.52 -23.58 -6.07
CA GLN A 68 -4.99 -23.56 -6.00
C GLN A 68 -5.56 -22.59 -4.98
N LYS A 69 -4.76 -22.20 -3.99
CA LYS A 69 -5.16 -21.27 -2.92
C LYS A 69 -4.36 -19.99 -3.03
N PHE A 70 -4.95 -18.89 -2.55
CA PHE A 70 -4.28 -17.61 -2.42
C PHE A 70 -2.95 -17.75 -1.64
N GLN A 71 -1.94 -17.03 -2.10
CA GLN A 71 -0.61 -16.96 -1.47
C GLN A 71 -0.28 -15.52 -1.10
N LEU A 72 0.20 -15.30 0.12
CA LEU A 72 0.57 -13.96 0.60
C LEU A 72 1.69 -13.33 -0.23
N ARG A 73 2.75 -14.10 -0.53
CA ARG A 73 3.96 -13.74 -1.31
C ARG A 73 4.70 -12.48 -0.85
N GLY A 74 3.99 -11.54 -0.20
CA GLY A 74 4.49 -10.22 0.16
C GLY A 74 4.23 -9.17 -0.92
N GLY A 75 5.00 -8.08 -0.88
CA GLY A 75 4.88 -7.00 -1.83
C GLY A 75 3.66 -6.10 -1.61
N HIS A 76 3.28 -5.42 -2.66
CA HIS A 76 2.10 -4.55 -2.70
C HIS A 76 1.08 -5.11 -3.71
N ARG A 77 -0.21 -5.09 -3.33
CA ARG A 77 -1.32 -5.62 -4.11
C ARG A 77 -2.59 -4.79 -3.95
N VAL A 78 -3.59 -5.08 -4.77
CA VAL A 78 -4.95 -4.55 -4.63
C VAL A 78 -5.94 -5.68 -4.41
N TRP A 79 -6.84 -5.50 -3.44
CA TRP A 79 -7.97 -6.35 -3.16
C TRP A 79 -9.28 -5.58 -3.29
N LYS A 80 -10.40 -6.27 -3.29
CA LYS A 80 -11.72 -5.69 -3.09
C LYS A 80 -12.06 -5.69 -1.61
N ALA A 81 -12.64 -4.59 -1.09
CA ALA A 81 -13.25 -4.51 0.23
C ALA A 81 -14.78 -4.35 0.13
N PRO A 82 -15.57 -4.71 1.16
CA PRO A 82 -15.17 -5.34 2.42
C PRO A 82 -14.54 -6.70 2.23
N GLU A 83 -13.75 -7.16 3.24
CA GLU A 83 -13.09 -8.45 3.18
C GLU A 83 -14.12 -9.59 3.15
N ASP A 84 -13.90 -10.53 2.23
CA ASP A 84 -14.72 -11.71 2.04
C ASP A 84 -13.80 -12.92 1.81
N PRO A 85 -13.96 -14.02 2.55
CA PRO A 85 -13.02 -15.15 2.49
C PRO A 85 -13.02 -15.87 1.13
N ILE A 86 -14.01 -15.66 0.29
CA ILE A 86 -14.09 -16.25 -1.05
C ILE A 86 -13.64 -15.25 -2.11
N ALA A 87 -14.29 -14.08 -2.14
CA ALA A 87 -14.07 -13.12 -3.22
C ALA A 87 -12.78 -12.30 -3.03
N THR A 88 -12.44 -11.89 -1.79
CA THR A 88 -11.21 -11.14 -1.52
C THR A 88 -9.98 -12.05 -1.63
N TRP A 89 -10.10 -13.30 -1.17
CA TRP A 89 -9.02 -14.30 -1.18
C TRP A 89 -8.98 -15.13 -2.47
N ALA A 90 -9.59 -14.64 -3.54
CA ALA A 90 -9.47 -15.28 -4.86
C ALA A 90 -7.98 -15.41 -5.24
N PRO A 91 -7.52 -16.58 -5.72
CA PRO A 91 -6.12 -16.78 -6.09
C PRO A 91 -5.69 -15.88 -7.26
N ASP A 92 -4.58 -15.19 -7.11
CA ASP A 92 -3.91 -14.38 -8.13
C ASP A 92 -2.59 -15.05 -8.61
N ASN A 93 -2.58 -16.40 -8.65
CA ASN A 93 -1.40 -17.24 -8.84
C ASN A 93 -1.11 -17.56 -10.31
N VAL A 94 -1.58 -16.75 -11.24
CA VAL A 94 -1.43 -16.92 -12.69
C VAL A 94 -0.73 -15.72 -13.31
N ALA A 95 -0.15 -15.92 -14.49
CA ALA A 95 0.54 -14.86 -15.22
C ALA A 95 -0.39 -13.69 -15.55
N VAL A 96 0.15 -12.50 -15.47
CA VAL A 96 -0.53 -11.23 -15.78
C VAL A 96 -0.04 -10.65 -17.11
N GLU A 97 -0.91 -9.93 -17.79
CA GLU A 97 -0.53 -9.12 -18.93
C GLU A 97 0.27 -7.90 -18.44
N VAL A 98 1.40 -7.62 -19.06
CA VAL A 98 2.22 -6.44 -18.75
C VAL A 98 2.39 -5.59 -20.00
N GLN A 99 1.91 -4.34 -19.92
CA GLN A 99 2.07 -3.32 -20.96
C GLN A 99 3.07 -2.27 -20.46
N ILE A 100 4.17 -2.10 -21.20
CA ILE A 100 5.18 -1.06 -20.90
C ILE A 100 4.65 0.29 -21.38
N THR A 101 4.85 1.33 -20.58
CA THR A 101 4.51 2.73 -20.87
C THR A 101 5.78 3.59 -20.78
N PRO A 102 5.77 4.85 -21.26
CA PRO A 102 6.94 5.74 -21.14
C PRO A 102 7.36 6.03 -19.69
N GLU A 103 6.43 5.98 -18.74
CA GLU A 103 6.65 6.30 -17.33
C GLU A 103 6.75 5.07 -16.43
N GLY A 104 6.55 3.85 -16.98
CA GLY A 104 6.53 2.61 -16.21
C GLY A 104 5.81 1.48 -16.90
N LEU A 105 4.79 0.92 -16.26
CA LEU A 105 4.03 -0.21 -16.82
C LEU A 105 2.63 -0.31 -16.23
N VAL A 106 1.80 -1.09 -16.91
CA VAL A 106 0.50 -1.57 -16.43
C VAL A 106 0.55 -3.08 -16.35
N ALA A 107 0.19 -3.66 -15.20
CA ALA A 107 0.05 -5.09 -14.98
C ALA A 107 -1.42 -5.42 -14.69
N ARG A 108 -2.00 -6.36 -15.45
CA ARG A 108 -3.42 -6.73 -15.38
C ARG A 108 -3.56 -8.24 -15.32
N GLU A 109 -4.31 -8.73 -14.32
CA GLU A 109 -4.63 -10.15 -14.24
C GLU A 109 -5.70 -10.57 -15.26
N PRO A 110 -5.83 -11.87 -15.59
CA PRO A 110 -7.02 -12.39 -16.23
C PRO A 110 -8.27 -12.14 -15.36
N VAL A 111 -9.45 -12.22 -15.98
CA VAL A 111 -10.71 -12.16 -15.22
C VAL A 111 -10.75 -13.35 -14.24
N GLU A 112 -10.98 -13.07 -12.97
CA GLU A 112 -11.13 -14.09 -11.93
C GLU A 112 -12.40 -14.94 -12.21
N PRO A 113 -12.28 -16.25 -12.42
CA PRO A 113 -13.43 -17.08 -12.76
C PRO A 113 -14.53 -17.12 -11.69
N LEU A 114 -14.14 -16.95 -10.42
CA LEU A 114 -15.05 -17.06 -9.28
C LEU A 114 -15.85 -15.77 -9.04
N THR A 115 -15.22 -14.62 -9.24
CA THR A 115 -15.79 -13.32 -8.85
C THR A 115 -16.26 -12.49 -10.04
N GLY A 116 -15.73 -12.77 -11.24
CA GLY A 116 -15.91 -11.91 -12.41
C GLY A 116 -15.16 -10.58 -12.30
N LEU A 117 -14.30 -10.41 -11.31
CA LEU A 117 -13.45 -9.22 -11.17
C LEU A 117 -12.15 -9.36 -11.98
N GLN A 118 -11.56 -8.22 -12.31
CA GLN A 118 -10.25 -8.15 -12.96
C GLN A 118 -9.47 -6.99 -12.36
N LYS A 119 -8.30 -7.28 -11.78
CA LYS A 119 -7.47 -6.28 -11.10
C LYS A 119 -6.34 -5.81 -12.00
N GLU A 120 -5.99 -4.55 -11.84
CA GLU A 120 -4.93 -3.88 -12.58
C GLU A 120 -4.14 -2.98 -11.64
N ILE A 121 -2.82 -2.95 -11.81
CA ILE A 121 -1.93 -1.97 -11.18
C ILE A 121 -1.16 -1.26 -12.29
N ALA A 122 -1.31 0.06 -12.37
CA ALA A 122 -0.51 0.92 -13.24
C ALA A 122 0.51 1.70 -12.40
N ILE A 123 1.76 1.74 -12.87
CA ILE A 123 2.88 2.39 -12.20
C ILE A 123 3.41 3.47 -13.12
N ALA A 124 3.51 4.69 -12.58
CA ALA A 124 4.22 5.79 -13.20
C ALA A 124 5.29 6.30 -12.23
N LEU A 125 6.56 6.10 -12.60
CA LEU A 125 7.73 6.57 -11.86
C LEU A 125 8.14 7.94 -12.36
N ALA A 126 8.38 8.88 -11.46
CA ALA A 126 8.93 10.18 -11.82
C ALA A 126 10.34 10.02 -12.46
N PRO A 127 10.73 10.85 -13.42
CA PRO A 127 12.04 10.74 -14.08
C PRO A 127 13.20 10.99 -13.12
N GLU A 128 12.95 11.68 -12.01
CA GLU A 128 13.94 12.00 -10.97
C GLU A 128 13.34 11.80 -9.59
N GLY A 129 14.19 11.60 -8.58
CA GLY A 129 13.76 11.41 -7.19
C GLY A 129 13.19 10.02 -6.93
N SER A 130 12.22 9.96 -6.02
CA SER A 130 11.63 8.68 -5.57
C SER A 130 10.13 8.59 -5.81
N ASP A 131 9.50 9.61 -6.40
CA ASP A 131 8.06 9.70 -6.49
C ASP A 131 7.48 8.69 -7.50
N VAL A 132 6.48 7.93 -7.04
CA VAL A 132 5.76 6.93 -7.82
C VAL A 132 4.27 7.17 -7.69
N THR A 133 3.56 7.21 -8.80
CA THR A 133 2.10 7.11 -8.81
C THR A 133 1.70 5.67 -9.09
N VAL A 134 0.92 5.08 -8.19
CA VAL A 134 0.36 3.74 -8.33
C VAL A 134 -1.16 3.85 -8.43
N THR A 135 -1.71 3.46 -9.56
CA THR A 135 -3.14 3.42 -9.79
C THR A 135 -3.63 1.98 -9.74
N HIS A 136 -4.45 1.69 -8.76
CA HIS A 136 -5.14 0.42 -8.62
C HIS A 136 -6.49 0.53 -9.31
N ARG A 137 -6.86 -0.47 -10.11
CA ARG A 137 -8.17 -0.51 -10.74
C ARG A 137 -8.76 -1.91 -10.63
N ILE A 138 -10.05 -1.96 -10.30
CA ILE A 138 -10.81 -3.21 -10.27
C ILE A 138 -11.99 -3.04 -11.21
N TYR A 139 -12.04 -3.90 -12.23
CA TYR A 139 -13.12 -3.97 -13.20
C TYR A 139 -14.15 -4.99 -12.75
N ASN A 140 -15.41 -4.70 -12.99
CA ASN A 140 -16.49 -5.67 -12.93
C ASN A 140 -16.73 -6.25 -14.32
N ARG A 141 -16.28 -7.49 -14.55
CA ARG A 141 -16.48 -8.25 -15.79
C ARG A 141 -17.63 -9.26 -15.66
N GLY A 142 -18.37 -9.19 -14.54
CA GLY A 142 -19.55 -9.99 -14.30
C GLY A 142 -20.80 -9.44 -14.98
N LEU A 143 -21.91 -10.14 -14.79
CA LEU A 143 -23.20 -9.80 -15.43
C LEU A 143 -24.03 -8.81 -14.62
N PHE A 144 -23.70 -8.57 -13.36
CA PHE A 144 -24.51 -7.76 -12.44
C PHE A 144 -23.69 -6.63 -11.83
N PRO A 145 -24.33 -5.51 -11.46
CA PRO A 145 -23.67 -4.48 -10.67
C PRO A 145 -23.15 -5.04 -9.34
N LEU A 146 -21.96 -4.63 -8.95
CA LEU A 146 -21.33 -4.97 -7.66
C LEU A 146 -21.01 -3.69 -6.91
N GLU A 147 -21.11 -3.71 -5.59
CA GLU A 147 -20.69 -2.60 -4.73
C GLU A 147 -19.47 -3.03 -3.91
N PHE A 148 -18.38 -2.32 -4.09
CA PHE A 148 -17.11 -2.60 -3.40
C PHE A 148 -16.17 -1.40 -3.41
N SER A 149 -15.13 -1.47 -2.61
CA SER A 149 -14.01 -0.53 -2.60
C SER A 149 -12.74 -1.18 -3.12
N ALA A 150 -11.88 -0.40 -3.79
CA ALA A 150 -10.51 -0.82 -4.06
C ALA A 150 -9.67 -0.64 -2.79
N TRP A 151 -9.03 -1.72 -2.36
CA TRP A 151 -8.24 -1.84 -1.13
C TRP A 151 -6.78 -2.15 -1.48
N ALA A 152 -5.93 -1.13 -1.34
CA ALA A 152 -4.52 -1.21 -1.70
C ALA A 152 -3.66 -1.50 -0.47
N MET A 153 -2.92 -2.60 -0.49
CA MET A 153 -2.14 -3.10 0.65
C MET A 153 -0.66 -3.16 0.34
N SER A 154 0.16 -2.51 1.17
CA SER A 154 1.60 -2.68 1.18
C SER A 154 2.00 -3.52 2.38
N MET A 155 2.47 -4.73 2.13
CA MET A 155 3.04 -5.61 3.13
C MET A 155 4.51 -5.23 3.31
N MET A 156 4.85 -4.64 4.45
CA MET A 156 6.14 -4.04 4.72
C MET A 156 7.13 -5.06 5.30
N ALA A 157 8.41 -4.87 5.03
CA ALA A 157 9.50 -5.66 5.64
C ALA A 157 9.45 -5.56 7.18
N PRO A 158 9.75 -6.65 7.91
CA PRO A 158 9.62 -6.69 9.35
C PRO A 158 10.62 -5.79 10.08
N GLY A 159 10.25 -5.29 11.26
CA GLY A 159 11.12 -4.52 12.17
C GLY A 159 10.95 -3.01 12.13
N GLY A 160 10.08 -2.47 11.26
CA GLY A 160 9.83 -1.04 11.17
C GLY A 160 8.60 -0.57 11.97
N ILE A 161 8.20 0.67 11.74
CA ILE A 161 7.04 1.29 12.38
C ILE A 161 6.17 2.02 11.36
N ALA A 162 4.88 1.68 11.32
CA ALA A 162 3.86 2.46 10.62
C ALA A 162 3.50 3.71 11.42
N ILE A 163 3.26 4.81 10.72
CA ILE A 163 2.91 6.10 11.29
C ILE A 163 1.80 6.72 10.46
N THR A 164 0.75 7.20 11.13
CA THR A 164 -0.26 8.05 10.49
C THR A 164 -0.73 9.16 11.44
N GLY A 165 -1.41 10.18 10.91
CA GLY A 165 -1.84 11.32 11.70
C GLY A 165 -3.31 11.24 12.09
N PHE A 166 -3.63 11.61 13.34
CA PHE A 166 -5.00 11.85 13.76
C PHE A 166 -5.55 13.14 13.14
N PRO A 167 -6.87 13.33 13.11
CA PRO A 167 -7.50 14.60 12.74
C PRO A 167 -6.94 15.79 13.54
N PRO A 168 -7.02 17.02 12.99
CA PRO A 168 -6.68 18.21 13.75
C PRO A 168 -7.47 18.28 15.06
N ARG A 169 -6.80 18.58 16.15
CA ARG A 169 -7.46 18.70 17.46
C ARG A 169 -8.27 19.97 17.54
N GLY A 170 -9.52 19.83 17.98
CA GLY A 170 -10.36 20.94 18.42
C GLY A 170 -10.21 21.25 19.91
N LYS A 171 -10.80 22.35 20.36
CA LYS A 171 -10.87 22.73 21.78
C LYS A 171 -12.28 22.50 22.31
N HIS A 172 -12.37 21.94 23.50
CA HIS A 172 -13.61 21.89 24.24
C HIS A 172 -13.80 23.25 25.01
N PRO A 173 -14.99 23.89 24.98
CA PRO A 173 -16.24 23.42 24.38
C PRO A 173 -16.52 23.93 22.95
N GLU A 174 -15.53 24.44 22.23
CA GLU A 174 -15.70 24.97 20.86
C GLU A 174 -16.08 23.88 19.85
N VAL A 175 -15.53 22.68 20.01
CA VAL A 175 -15.81 21.50 19.16
C VAL A 175 -16.35 20.38 20.06
N LEU A 176 -17.62 20.04 19.88
CA LEU A 176 -18.33 19.04 20.69
C LEU A 176 -18.60 17.73 19.95
N ALA A 177 -18.65 17.77 18.61
CA ALA A 177 -18.95 16.57 17.80
C ALA A 177 -17.74 15.62 17.71
N ALA A 178 -18.03 14.33 17.52
CA ALA A 178 -17.02 13.34 17.15
C ALA A 178 -16.40 13.70 15.78
N THR A 179 -15.12 13.41 15.60
CA THR A 179 -14.37 13.80 14.39
C THR A 179 -14.21 12.66 13.38
N ASN A 180 -13.95 11.44 13.85
CA ASN A 180 -13.77 10.26 13.00
C ASN A 180 -13.85 8.96 13.82
N PRO A 181 -14.16 7.82 13.18
CA PRO A 181 -14.07 6.52 13.83
C PRO A 181 -12.62 6.10 14.08
N LEU A 182 -12.42 5.32 15.15
CA LEU A 182 -11.28 4.43 15.34
C LEU A 182 -11.87 3.01 15.47
N VAL A 183 -11.56 2.15 14.51
CA VAL A 183 -12.21 0.86 14.36
C VAL A 183 -11.29 -0.26 14.82
N MET A 184 -11.85 -1.20 15.57
CA MET A 184 -11.15 -2.38 16.11
C MET A 184 -11.68 -3.64 15.44
N TRP A 185 -10.78 -4.59 15.19
CA TRP A 185 -11.13 -5.97 14.84
C TRP A 185 -11.29 -6.82 16.10
N ALA A 186 -11.92 -7.98 15.97
CA ALA A 186 -12.18 -8.85 17.11
C ALA A 186 -10.93 -9.31 17.89
N TYR A 187 -9.76 -9.22 17.25
CA TYR A 187 -8.46 -9.57 17.83
C TYR A 187 -7.59 -8.34 18.18
N SER A 188 -8.11 -7.12 18.04
CA SER A 188 -7.37 -5.91 18.42
C SER A 188 -7.25 -5.80 19.93
N ASP A 189 -6.03 -5.59 20.41
CA ASP A 189 -5.73 -5.32 21.82
C ASP A 189 -4.97 -3.97 21.92
N LEU A 190 -5.65 -2.93 22.41
CA LEU A 190 -5.06 -1.60 22.57
C LEU A 190 -4.00 -1.54 23.69
N SER A 191 -3.87 -2.57 24.52
CA SER A 191 -2.81 -2.68 25.52
C SER A 191 -1.50 -3.27 24.95
N ASP A 192 -1.52 -3.78 23.72
CA ASP A 192 -0.32 -4.28 23.05
C ASP A 192 0.72 -3.18 22.90
N LYS A 193 1.95 -3.45 23.34
CA LYS A 193 3.04 -2.47 23.39
C LYS A 193 3.57 -2.04 22.01
N ARG A 194 3.14 -2.70 20.93
CA ARG A 194 3.45 -2.30 19.57
C ARG A 194 2.67 -1.05 19.15
N TRP A 195 1.52 -0.79 19.79
CA TRP A 195 0.77 0.45 19.59
C TRP A 195 1.43 1.63 20.33
N THR A 196 1.44 2.77 19.70
CA THR A 196 1.80 4.06 20.31
C THR A 196 0.80 5.13 19.87
N PHE A 197 0.10 5.69 20.85
CA PHE A 197 -0.87 6.77 20.64
C PHE A 197 -0.28 8.05 21.21
N THR A 198 -0.17 9.08 20.40
CA THR A 198 0.14 10.46 20.86
C THR A 198 -1.10 11.34 20.66
N LYS A 199 -0.97 12.64 20.92
CA LYS A 199 -2.08 13.58 20.66
C LYS A 199 -2.35 13.75 19.15
N LYS A 200 -1.35 13.51 18.28
CA LYS A 200 -1.42 13.81 16.85
C LYS A 200 -1.20 12.60 15.97
N TYR A 201 -0.57 11.55 16.48
CA TYR A 201 -0.10 10.42 15.67
C TYR A 201 -0.47 9.08 16.28
N LEU A 202 -0.71 8.13 15.40
CA LEU A 202 -0.81 6.70 15.67
C LEU A 202 0.45 6.02 15.12
N GLY A 203 1.08 5.19 15.93
CA GLY A 203 2.18 4.30 15.53
C GLY A 203 1.85 2.85 15.79
N LEU A 204 2.23 1.97 14.85
CA LEU A 204 2.24 0.53 15.02
C LEU A 204 3.61 -0.02 14.66
N ARG A 205 4.28 -0.65 15.63
CA ARG A 205 5.59 -1.29 15.42
C ARG A 205 5.40 -2.74 15.01
N GLN A 206 6.12 -3.17 13.99
CA GLN A 206 6.27 -4.58 13.72
C GLN A 206 7.34 -5.17 14.65
N ASP A 207 7.02 -6.28 15.30
CA ASP A 207 7.92 -7.02 16.20
C ASP A 207 7.94 -8.50 15.79
N PRO A 208 9.06 -9.01 15.23
CA PRO A 208 9.17 -10.40 14.84
C PRO A 208 9.05 -11.41 15.98
N ALA A 209 9.27 -10.97 17.22
CA ALA A 209 9.14 -11.81 18.40
C ALA A 209 7.71 -11.96 18.90
N ASN A 210 6.78 -11.13 18.41
CA ASN A 210 5.38 -11.17 18.82
C ASN A 210 4.47 -11.63 17.66
N PRO A 211 4.00 -12.89 17.65
CA PRO A 211 3.16 -13.44 16.59
C PRO A 211 1.71 -12.96 16.63
N GLU A 212 1.24 -12.36 17.75
CA GLU A 212 -0.16 -11.99 17.93
C GLU A 212 -0.60 -10.95 16.90
N PRO A 213 -1.73 -11.16 16.21
CA PRO A 213 -2.23 -10.20 15.23
C PRO A 213 -2.76 -8.95 15.92
N GLN A 214 -2.50 -7.80 15.31
CA GLN A 214 -3.10 -6.51 15.68
C GLN A 214 -3.60 -5.79 14.43
N LYS A 215 -4.77 -5.17 14.50
CA LYS A 215 -5.31 -4.34 13.42
C LYS A 215 -6.13 -3.19 14.00
N LEU A 216 -5.99 -2.01 13.42
CA LEU A 216 -6.86 -0.85 13.62
C LEU A 216 -7.12 -0.17 12.29
N GLY A 217 -8.30 0.43 12.19
CA GLY A 217 -8.69 1.26 11.06
C GLY A 217 -9.22 2.63 11.49
N LEU A 218 -9.16 3.59 10.60
CA LEU A 218 -9.72 4.92 10.83
C LEU A 218 -10.07 5.61 9.50
N PHE A 219 -10.98 6.60 9.56
CA PHE A 219 -11.08 7.56 8.47
C PHE A 219 -9.91 8.55 8.57
N ASN A 220 -8.94 8.41 7.68
CA ASN A 220 -7.70 9.18 7.74
C ASN A 220 -7.83 10.51 6.98
N VAL A 221 -8.26 11.55 7.68
CA VAL A 221 -8.38 12.92 7.12
C VAL A 221 -7.03 13.54 6.73
N ARG A 222 -5.91 12.97 7.18
CA ARG A 222 -4.56 13.43 6.82
C ARG A 222 -4.12 12.91 5.48
N THR A 223 -4.77 11.86 4.97
CA THR A 223 -4.57 11.26 3.64
C THR A 223 -3.14 10.82 3.35
N TRP A 224 -2.40 10.43 4.38
CA TRP A 224 -1.07 9.85 4.28
C TRP A 224 -0.84 8.78 5.35
N ALA A 225 0.04 7.86 5.02
CA ALA A 225 0.63 6.91 5.96
C ALA A 225 2.11 6.74 5.61
N ALA A 226 2.92 6.44 6.62
CA ALA A 226 4.35 6.28 6.46
C ALA A 226 4.84 4.98 7.13
N TYR A 227 5.97 4.47 6.67
CA TYR A 227 6.68 3.36 7.28
C TYR A 227 8.15 3.71 7.42
N LEU A 228 8.63 3.80 8.65
CA LEU A 228 10.04 3.98 8.93
C LEU A 228 10.68 2.61 9.12
N PHE A 229 11.62 2.28 8.23
CA PHE A 229 12.37 1.03 8.25
C PHE A 229 13.86 1.33 8.22
N HIS A 230 14.55 1.02 9.31
CA HIS A 230 15.90 1.49 9.58
C HIS A 230 15.98 3.02 9.51
N ASP A 231 16.63 3.58 8.52
CA ASP A 231 16.75 5.02 8.27
C ASP A 231 16.08 5.47 6.95
N GLU A 232 15.25 4.61 6.38
CA GLU A 232 14.45 4.93 5.19
C GLU A 232 12.99 5.12 5.59
N LEU A 233 12.41 6.26 5.18
CA LEU A 233 11.00 6.58 5.39
C LEU A 233 10.24 6.47 4.08
N PHE A 234 9.35 5.49 4.00
CA PHE A 234 8.35 5.37 2.96
C PHE A 234 7.12 6.17 3.35
N ILE A 235 6.60 6.97 2.42
CA ILE A 235 5.33 7.70 2.59
C ILE A 235 4.42 7.36 1.43
N LYS A 236 3.19 6.94 1.72
CA LYS A 236 2.11 6.86 0.74
C LYS A 236 1.05 7.92 1.05
N ARG A 237 0.59 8.61 0.00
CA ARG A 237 -0.50 9.57 0.02
C ARG A 237 -1.61 9.10 -0.88
N TYR A 238 -2.83 9.39 -0.52
CA TYR A 238 -4.03 9.01 -1.26
C TYR A 238 -5.13 10.03 -1.03
N GLN A 239 -6.30 9.84 -1.63
CA GLN A 239 -7.45 10.69 -1.39
C GLN A 239 -8.46 9.98 -0.49
N ALA A 240 -9.03 10.72 0.46
CA ALA A 240 -10.17 10.32 1.26
C ALA A 240 -11.22 11.43 1.24
N GLU A 241 -12.44 11.09 0.85
CA GLU A 241 -13.56 12.01 0.64
C GLU A 241 -14.53 11.88 1.82
N PRO A 242 -14.65 12.89 2.71
CA PRO A 242 -15.43 12.78 3.94
C PRO A 242 -16.94 12.54 3.74
N ASP A 243 -17.48 12.89 2.58
CA ASP A 243 -18.87 12.74 2.20
C ASP A 243 -19.20 11.41 1.53
N LYS A 244 -18.21 10.52 1.39
CA LYS A 244 -18.39 9.18 0.83
C LYS A 244 -18.47 8.12 1.92
N THR A 245 -19.10 7.00 1.58
CA THR A 245 -19.12 5.80 2.42
C THR A 245 -17.86 4.97 2.20
N TYR A 246 -17.27 4.49 3.28
CA TYR A 246 -16.11 3.61 3.25
C TYR A 246 -16.43 2.27 3.91
N PRO A 247 -15.70 1.18 3.59
CA PRO A 247 -15.90 -0.11 4.24
C PRO A 247 -15.49 -0.05 5.72
N ASP A 248 -15.74 -1.14 6.43
CA ASP A 248 -15.26 -1.37 7.80
C ASP A 248 -15.54 -0.21 8.77
N PHE A 249 -16.84 0.18 8.85
CA PHE A 249 -17.33 1.30 9.67
C PHE A 249 -16.75 2.68 9.29
N GLY A 250 -16.31 2.85 8.04
CA GLY A 250 -15.82 4.13 7.52
C GLY A 250 -14.30 4.25 7.47
N CYS A 251 -13.58 3.15 7.30
CA CYS A 251 -12.12 3.16 7.21
C CYS A 251 -11.64 3.54 5.80
N SER A 252 -10.87 4.61 5.69
CA SER A 252 -10.07 4.92 4.50
C SER A 252 -8.62 4.50 4.66
N PHE A 253 -8.23 4.08 5.86
CA PHE A 253 -6.91 3.60 6.22
C PHE A 253 -7.03 2.49 7.27
N GLU A 254 -6.23 1.44 7.08
CA GLU A 254 -6.07 0.36 8.04
C GLU A 254 -4.58 0.01 8.17
N THR A 255 -4.22 -0.56 9.30
CA THR A 255 -2.88 -1.11 9.51
C THR A 255 -2.96 -2.38 10.32
N PHE A 256 -2.25 -3.40 9.86
CA PHE A 256 -2.18 -4.72 10.46
C PHE A 256 -0.74 -5.10 10.77
N THR A 257 -0.52 -5.90 11.80
CA THR A 257 0.79 -6.54 12.04
C THR A 257 0.63 -7.88 12.74
N ASN A 258 1.61 -8.74 12.50
CA ASN A 258 1.86 -9.97 13.25
C ASN A 258 3.39 -10.18 13.38
N GLY A 259 3.85 -11.38 13.70
CA GLY A 259 5.28 -11.68 13.79
C GLY A 259 6.04 -11.64 12.45
N ASP A 260 5.34 -11.76 11.32
CA ASP A 260 5.97 -11.86 10.00
C ASP A 260 6.10 -10.54 9.25
N PHE A 261 5.13 -9.63 9.40
CA PHE A 261 5.04 -8.39 8.63
C PHE A 261 4.15 -7.33 9.28
N LEU A 262 4.14 -6.17 8.67
CA LEU A 262 3.17 -5.10 8.93
C LEU A 262 2.54 -4.67 7.61
N GLU A 263 1.25 -4.34 7.61
CA GLU A 263 0.56 -3.78 6.45
C GLU A 263 0.19 -2.31 6.67
N ILE A 264 0.39 -1.52 5.61
CA ILE A 264 -0.16 -0.17 5.44
C ILE A 264 -1.17 -0.26 4.31
N GLU A 265 -2.42 -0.05 4.66
CA GLU A 265 -3.57 -0.31 3.82
C GLU A 265 -4.34 0.99 3.58
N THR A 266 -4.72 1.26 2.34
CA THR A 266 -5.56 2.40 1.98
C THR A 266 -6.76 1.94 1.19
N LEU A 267 -7.92 2.54 1.46
CA LEU A 267 -9.18 2.14 0.88
C LEU A 267 -9.82 3.32 0.14
N GLY A 268 -10.35 3.05 -1.05
CA GLY A 268 -11.24 3.96 -1.74
C GLY A 268 -12.66 3.95 -1.14
N PRO A 269 -13.55 4.83 -1.59
CA PRO A 269 -14.95 4.78 -1.18
C PRO A 269 -15.67 3.56 -1.76
N MET A 270 -16.71 3.09 -1.06
CA MET A 270 -17.66 2.12 -1.57
C MET A 270 -18.30 2.65 -2.85
N THR A 271 -18.21 1.88 -3.91
CA THR A 271 -18.64 2.31 -5.24
C THR A 271 -19.46 1.20 -5.89
N LYS A 272 -20.64 1.55 -6.40
CA LYS A 272 -21.41 0.67 -7.27
C LYS A 272 -20.78 0.67 -8.65
N VAL A 273 -20.30 -0.50 -9.08
CA VAL A 273 -19.62 -0.71 -10.36
C VAL A 273 -20.52 -1.54 -11.26
N GLU A 274 -21.02 -0.94 -12.32
CA GLU A 274 -21.83 -1.61 -13.33
C GLU A 274 -21.01 -2.63 -14.13
N PRO A 275 -21.62 -3.62 -14.80
CA PRO A 275 -20.93 -4.50 -15.74
C PRO A 275 -20.07 -3.69 -16.73
N GLU A 276 -18.86 -4.16 -17.01
CA GLU A 276 -17.83 -3.50 -17.81
C GLU A 276 -17.30 -2.17 -17.23
N GLY A 277 -17.80 -1.74 -16.06
CA GLY A 277 -17.29 -0.59 -15.32
C GLY A 277 -16.05 -0.91 -14.48
N SER A 278 -15.51 0.11 -13.85
CA SER A 278 -14.37 -0.03 -12.93
C SER A 278 -14.37 1.02 -11.84
N VAL A 279 -13.71 0.72 -10.72
CA VAL A 279 -13.32 1.69 -9.69
C VAL A 279 -11.80 1.81 -9.66
N ALA A 280 -11.30 3.02 -9.40
CA ALA A 280 -9.87 3.27 -9.26
C ALA A 280 -9.54 3.87 -7.89
N HIS A 281 -8.37 3.49 -7.36
CA HIS A 281 -7.77 4.07 -6.17
C HIS A 281 -6.32 4.41 -6.45
N VAL A 282 -5.91 5.65 -6.17
CA VAL A 282 -4.59 6.17 -6.52
C VAL A 282 -3.79 6.44 -5.27
N GLU A 283 -2.60 5.88 -5.22
CA GLU A 283 -1.58 6.20 -4.23
C GLU A 283 -0.41 6.93 -4.88
N ARG A 284 0.19 7.86 -4.14
CA ARG A 284 1.47 8.50 -4.48
C ARG A 284 2.47 8.15 -3.40
N TRP A 285 3.56 7.52 -3.82
CA TRP A 285 4.62 7.05 -2.94
C TRP A 285 5.84 7.95 -3.04
N SER A 286 6.53 8.14 -1.94
CA SER A 286 7.83 8.81 -1.87
C SER A 286 8.72 8.07 -0.87
N LEU A 287 10.03 8.09 -1.10
CA LEU A 287 11.02 7.42 -0.25
C LEU A 287 12.14 8.39 0.11
N PHE A 288 12.48 8.45 1.38
CA PHE A 288 13.48 9.34 1.94
C PHE A 288 14.55 8.56 2.70
N ARG A 289 15.82 8.96 2.57
CA ARG A 289 16.96 8.40 3.32
C ARG A 289 17.32 9.25 4.53
N ASN A 290 18.08 8.64 5.43
CA ASN A 290 18.65 9.30 6.62
C ASN A 290 17.59 9.89 7.57
N VAL A 291 16.42 9.29 7.59
CA VAL A 291 15.32 9.70 8.48
C VAL A 291 15.47 8.95 9.80
N LYS A 292 15.62 9.69 10.87
CA LYS A 292 15.74 9.14 12.24
C LYS A 292 14.74 9.80 13.16
N LEU A 293 14.12 9.00 14.01
CA LEU A 293 13.27 9.45 15.09
C LEU A 293 13.97 9.18 16.42
N ALA A 294 14.30 10.23 17.16
CA ALA A 294 14.86 10.10 18.49
C ALA A 294 13.84 9.51 19.49
N SER A 295 12.56 9.75 19.24
CA SER A 295 11.45 9.21 20.03
C SER A 295 10.16 9.22 19.20
N PHE A 296 9.18 8.42 19.60
CA PHE A 296 7.82 8.52 19.06
C PHE A 296 7.02 9.52 19.88
N SER A 297 7.22 10.81 19.65
CA SER A 297 6.54 11.91 20.34
C SER A 297 6.02 12.95 19.35
N ASP A 298 4.96 13.68 19.72
CA ASP A 298 4.42 14.75 18.87
C ASP A 298 5.50 15.74 18.44
N ALA A 299 6.38 16.15 19.35
CA ALA A 299 7.42 17.13 19.06
C ALA A 299 8.44 16.64 18.03
N GLU A 300 8.87 15.37 18.15
CA GLU A 300 9.82 14.79 17.21
C GLU A 300 9.18 14.53 15.84
N LEU A 301 7.96 13.99 15.83
CA LEU A 301 7.22 13.72 14.59
C LEU A 301 6.84 15.03 13.87
N ASP A 302 6.45 16.07 14.59
CA ASP A 302 6.19 17.41 14.02
C ASP A 302 7.44 18.06 13.40
N LYS A 303 8.63 17.72 13.89
CA LYS A 303 9.90 18.19 13.33
C LYS A 303 10.27 17.43 12.04
N VAL A 304 10.07 16.12 12.03
CA VAL A 304 10.56 15.24 10.95
C VAL A 304 9.58 15.12 9.78
N LEU A 305 8.28 14.91 10.06
CA LEU A 305 7.32 14.55 9.01
C LEU A 305 6.85 15.72 8.14
N PRO A 306 6.48 16.92 8.65
CA PRO A 306 5.89 17.96 7.83
C PRO A 306 6.73 18.42 6.62
N PRO A 307 8.06 18.49 6.69
CA PRO A 307 8.89 18.82 5.52
C PRO A 307 8.80 17.76 4.41
N LEU A 308 8.57 16.48 4.78
CA LEU A 308 8.53 15.32 3.89
C LEU A 308 7.11 15.03 3.36
N LEU A 309 6.10 15.62 3.98
CA LEU A 309 4.68 15.48 3.63
C LEU A 309 4.19 16.55 2.62
N ARG A 310 5.04 17.46 2.20
CA ARG A 310 4.72 18.56 1.26
C ARG A 310 4.58 18.08 -0.16
#